data_d91449144381ed617aeb9f154d7d8133
#
_entry.id   d91449144381ed617aeb9f154d7d8133
#
_cell.length_a   1.000
_cell.length_b   1.000
_cell.length_c   1.000
_cell.angle_alpha   90.00
_cell.angle_beta   90.00
_cell.angle_gamma   90.00
#
_symmetry.space_group_name_H-M   'P 1'
#
loop_
_entity.id
_entity.type
_entity.pdbx_description
1 polymer ?
#
loop_
_entity_poly.entity_id
_entity_poly.type
_entity_poly.pdbx_seq_one_letter_code
_entity_poly.pdbx_strand_id
1 'polypeptide(L)'
;MKSDIEIAQSVTLQPITDIVNKIGIEADDIELYGKYKAKLSFEKIKSVSTNEPGKLILVTAINPTPAGEGKSTMSIGLADALNQIGKKTMIALREPSLGPVMGIKGGAAGGGYAQVLPMEDINLHFTGDMHAITTANNALSALIDNHLQQGNDLGIDQRRIIWKRVVDLNDRALRQVIVGLGGPVNGVPREDGFDITVASEIMAILCLATDLKDLKERLANIVIAYTYDRKPVYVRDLKVEGALTLILKDAIKPNLVQTIYGTPALVHGGPFANIAHGCNSVLATSTALRLADYTVTEAGFGADLGAEKFLDIKVPNLPKAPDAIVVVATLRALKMHGGVDKADLSTENCEAVRLGFANLKRHVENMRHFDVPVVVAINEFVADTEAEIATLKALCADINVPVELASVWANGAEGGVELAKTVVRVIDQESSDYKCLYADEDSLEEKVTKIVTQIYGGKAVQFGPKAKTQLKQFAAFGWDKLPVCMAKTQYSFSDTPSLLGAPTDFDITIREFVPKTGAGFIVALTGDVMTMPGLPKVPAAMAMDVTEDGTAIGLF
;
A
#
# COMPACT_ATOMS: atom_id res chain seq x y z
N MET A 1 12.84 -27.83 -0.60
CA MET A 1 12.91 -26.53 -1.30
C MET A 1 13.49 -25.52 -0.30
N LYS A 2 14.41 -24.65 -0.71
CA LYS A 2 14.93 -23.60 0.18
C LYS A 2 13.81 -22.62 0.57
N SER A 3 13.83 -22.11 1.80
CA SER A 3 12.97 -21.02 2.26
C SER A 3 13.37 -19.69 1.61
N ASP A 4 12.49 -18.68 1.69
CA ASP A 4 12.76 -17.35 1.11
C ASP A 4 14.03 -16.72 1.71
N ILE A 5 14.23 -16.84 3.04
CA ILE A 5 15.44 -16.34 3.70
C ILE A 5 16.70 -17.10 3.26
N GLU A 6 16.63 -18.44 3.11
CA GLU A 6 17.77 -19.24 2.64
C GLU A 6 18.16 -18.90 1.18
N ILE A 7 17.18 -18.58 0.34
CA ILE A 7 17.43 -18.09 -1.01
C ILE A 7 18.11 -16.73 -0.95
N ALA A 8 17.57 -15.78 -0.17
CA ALA A 8 18.13 -14.44 0.00
C ALA A 8 19.59 -14.48 0.48
N GLN A 9 19.88 -15.30 1.50
CA GLN A 9 21.23 -15.47 2.08
C GLN A 9 22.22 -16.17 1.14
N SER A 10 21.73 -16.93 0.16
CA SER A 10 22.57 -17.59 -0.84
C SER A 10 23.03 -16.67 -1.98
N VAL A 11 22.53 -15.44 -2.07
CA VAL A 11 22.81 -14.50 -3.15
C VAL A 11 24.02 -13.63 -2.80
N THR A 12 24.96 -13.48 -3.72
CA THR A 12 26.03 -12.49 -3.61
C THR A 12 25.54 -11.15 -4.11
N LEU A 13 25.33 -10.21 -3.19
CA LEU A 13 24.86 -8.86 -3.51
C LEU A 13 25.95 -8.02 -4.20
N GLN A 14 25.55 -7.23 -5.19
CA GLN A 14 26.38 -6.18 -5.76
C GLN A 14 26.41 -4.97 -4.82
N PRO A 15 27.54 -4.24 -4.71
CA PRO A 15 27.54 -2.95 -4.03
C PRO A 15 26.48 -2.02 -4.61
N ILE A 16 25.82 -1.23 -3.75
CA ILE A 16 24.74 -0.34 -4.21
C ILE A 16 25.24 0.70 -5.21
N THR A 17 26.52 1.08 -5.15
CA THR A 17 27.19 1.95 -6.11
C THR A 17 27.22 1.36 -7.53
N ASP A 18 27.33 0.05 -7.65
CA ASP A 18 27.31 -0.63 -8.97
C ASP A 18 25.88 -0.69 -9.53
N ILE A 19 24.90 -0.81 -8.64
CA ILE A 19 23.47 -0.81 -9.01
C ILE A 19 23.05 0.56 -9.55
N VAL A 20 23.44 1.66 -8.88
CA VAL A 20 23.05 3.01 -9.30
C VAL A 20 23.66 3.40 -10.65
N ASN A 21 24.86 2.91 -10.96
CA ASN A 21 25.49 3.15 -12.25
C ASN A 21 24.65 2.62 -13.43
N LYS A 22 23.88 1.53 -13.24
CA LYS A 22 23.00 0.98 -14.27
C LYS A 22 21.89 1.93 -14.70
N ILE A 23 21.52 2.87 -13.83
CA ILE A 23 20.44 3.83 -14.07
C ILE A 23 20.95 5.27 -14.27
N GLY A 24 22.28 5.45 -14.40
CA GLY A 24 22.88 6.76 -14.65
C GLY A 24 22.90 7.65 -13.40
N ILE A 25 23.01 7.06 -12.23
CA ILE A 25 23.21 7.74 -10.96
C ILE A 25 24.67 7.51 -10.53
N GLU A 26 25.31 8.55 -10.04
CA GLU A 26 26.70 8.50 -9.55
C GLU A 26 26.73 8.33 -8.01
N ALA A 27 27.90 7.97 -7.48
CA ALA A 27 28.06 7.75 -6.04
C ALA A 27 27.75 9.00 -5.19
N ASP A 28 28.02 10.20 -5.74
CA ASP A 28 27.74 11.48 -5.07
C ASP A 28 26.24 11.85 -5.05
N ASP A 29 25.41 11.16 -5.85
CA ASP A 29 23.96 11.37 -5.90
C ASP A 29 23.22 10.59 -4.81
N ILE A 30 23.90 9.76 -4.03
CA ILE A 30 23.32 8.87 -3.03
C ILE A 30 23.95 9.05 -1.65
N GLU A 31 23.15 8.77 -0.63
CA GLU A 31 23.59 8.69 0.77
C GLU A 31 23.64 7.21 1.16
N LEU A 32 24.83 6.68 1.45
CA LEU A 32 25.02 5.26 1.75
C LEU A 32 24.51 4.90 3.14
N TYR A 33 23.72 3.83 3.21
CA TYR A 33 23.29 3.15 4.43
C TYR A 33 23.92 1.75 4.49
N GLY A 34 25.24 1.70 4.56
CA GLY A 34 26.03 0.48 4.41
C GLY A 34 26.34 0.17 2.94
N LYS A 35 26.74 -1.08 2.65
CA LYS A 35 27.26 -1.48 1.34
C LYS A 35 26.15 -1.69 0.29
N TYR A 36 24.94 -2.06 0.73
CA TYR A 36 23.89 -2.59 -0.14
C TYR A 36 22.60 -1.77 -0.16
N LYS A 37 22.58 -0.66 0.58
CA LYS A 37 21.44 0.25 0.70
C LYS A 37 21.89 1.69 0.56
N ALA A 38 21.03 2.53 0.00
CA ALA A 38 21.26 3.98 -0.06
C ALA A 38 19.93 4.73 -0.07
N LYS A 39 19.99 6.03 0.18
CA LYS A 39 18.93 6.97 -0.15
C LYS A 39 19.35 7.85 -1.31
N LEU A 40 18.41 8.26 -2.14
CA LEU A 40 18.64 9.25 -3.18
C LEU A 40 18.76 10.65 -2.57
N SER A 41 19.74 11.45 -3.00
CA SER A 41 19.87 12.84 -2.57
C SER A 41 18.71 13.71 -3.09
N PHE A 42 18.40 14.80 -2.38
CA PHE A 42 17.38 15.76 -2.85
C PHE A 42 17.77 16.41 -4.17
N GLU A 43 19.06 16.68 -4.36
CA GLU A 43 19.63 17.26 -5.57
C GLU A 43 19.35 16.34 -6.76
N LYS A 44 19.57 15.04 -6.59
CA LYS A 44 19.30 14.05 -7.64
C LYS A 44 17.81 13.92 -7.95
N ILE A 45 16.96 13.78 -6.95
CA ILE A 45 15.49 13.72 -7.11
C ILE A 45 15.02 14.95 -7.90
N LYS A 46 15.50 16.14 -7.54
CA LYS A 46 15.16 17.38 -8.21
C LYS A 46 15.71 17.43 -9.64
N SER A 47 16.95 17.00 -9.86
CA SER A 47 17.56 17.05 -11.20
C SER A 47 16.83 16.16 -12.21
N VAL A 48 16.40 14.97 -11.80
CA VAL A 48 15.66 14.05 -12.68
C VAL A 48 14.18 14.42 -12.84
N SER A 49 13.64 15.31 -12.01
CA SER A 49 12.22 15.69 -12.05
C SER A 49 11.74 16.29 -13.38
N THR A 50 12.66 16.78 -14.20
CA THR A 50 12.39 17.32 -15.53
C THR A 50 12.54 16.33 -16.67
N ASN A 51 13.03 15.11 -16.41
CA ASN A 51 13.15 14.07 -17.44
C ASN A 51 11.74 13.60 -17.87
N GLU A 52 11.61 13.18 -19.13
CA GLU A 52 10.39 12.54 -19.61
C GLU A 52 10.13 11.24 -18.85
N PRO A 53 8.91 10.98 -18.39
CA PRO A 53 8.60 9.76 -17.67
C PRO A 53 8.54 8.54 -18.60
N GLY A 54 9.11 7.44 -18.18
CA GLY A 54 8.98 6.14 -18.84
C GLY A 54 7.56 5.55 -18.73
N LYS A 55 7.44 4.25 -19.02
CA LYS A 55 6.18 3.51 -18.94
C LYS A 55 5.91 3.04 -17.52
N LEU A 56 4.68 3.24 -17.03
CA LEU A 56 4.24 2.82 -15.72
C LEU A 56 3.37 1.55 -15.81
N ILE A 57 3.76 0.51 -15.09
CA ILE A 57 3.01 -0.73 -14.96
C ILE A 57 2.53 -0.85 -13.52
N LEU A 58 1.21 -0.90 -13.32
CA LEU A 58 0.59 -1.13 -12.02
C LEU A 58 0.27 -2.62 -11.86
N VAL A 59 0.81 -3.26 -10.83
CA VAL A 59 0.46 -4.64 -10.45
C VAL A 59 -0.55 -4.62 -9.30
N THR A 60 -1.64 -5.30 -9.50
CA THR A 60 -2.71 -5.49 -8.51
C THR A 60 -3.16 -6.96 -8.51
N ALA A 61 -4.23 -7.31 -7.80
CA ALA A 61 -4.73 -8.69 -7.77
C ALA A 61 -6.25 -8.75 -7.62
N ILE A 62 -6.79 -9.95 -7.73
CA ILE A 62 -8.16 -10.29 -7.29
C ILE A 62 -8.27 -10.23 -5.77
N ASN A 63 -9.49 -10.36 -5.21
CA ASN A 63 -9.68 -10.45 -3.76
C ASN A 63 -8.87 -11.61 -3.19
N PRO A 64 -8.04 -11.37 -2.15
CA PRO A 64 -7.05 -12.34 -1.72
C PRO A 64 -7.61 -13.49 -0.89
N THR A 65 -6.91 -14.62 -0.93
CA THR A 65 -6.98 -15.62 0.13
C THR A 65 -6.24 -15.12 1.38
N PRO A 66 -6.41 -15.75 2.55
CA PRO A 66 -5.61 -15.43 3.75
C PRO A 66 -4.10 -15.60 3.54
N ALA A 67 -3.69 -16.44 2.58
CA ALA A 67 -2.27 -16.65 2.24
C ALA A 67 -1.69 -15.54 1.33
N GLY A 68 -2.56 -14.71 0.73
CA GLY A 68 -2.18 -13.69 -0.25
C GLY A 68 -1.99 -14.25 -1.67
N GLU A 69 -1.86 -13.35 -2.65
CA GLU A 69 -1.83 -13.71 -4.08
C GLU A 69 -0.46 -13.49 -4.74
N GLY A 70 0.56 -13.11 -3.95
CA GLY A 70 1.94 -12.97 -4.44
C GLY A 70 2.17 -11.74 -5.31
N LYS A 71 1.46 -10.63 -5.10
CA LYS A 71 1.63 -9.38 -5.87
C LYS A 71 3.07 -8.88 -5.87
N SER A 72 3.70 -8.76 -4.70
CA SER A 72 5.08 -8.24 -4.61
C SER A 72 6.05 -9.15 -5.33
N THR A 73 5.92 -10.47 -5.17
CA THR A 73 6.70 -11.47 -5.91
C THR A 73 6.49 -11.32 -7.43
N MET A 74 5.24 -11.16 -7.87
CA MET A 74 4.91 -10.94 -9.29
C MET A 74 5.49 -9.62 -9.82
N SER A 75 5.41 -8.54 -9.04
CA SER A 75 5.94 -7.23 -9.42
C SER A 75 7.46 -7.27 -9.61
N ILE A 76 8.16 -7.93 -8.69
CA ILE A 76 9.62 -8.09 -8.73
C ILE A 76 10.01 -8.97 -9.91
N GLY A 77 9.38 -10.14 -10.05
CA GLY A 77 9.66 -11.05 -11.15
C GLY A 77 9.38 -10.47 -12.53
N LEU A 78 8.31 -9.68 -12.66
CA LEU A 78 8.00 -8.94 -13.90
C LEU A 78 9.07 -7.89 -14.21
N ALA A 79 9.54 -7.12 -13.21
CA ALA A 79 10.59 -6.12 -13.41
C ALA A 79 11.92 -6.77 -13.82
N ASP A 80 12.28 -7.88 -13.18
CA ASP A 80 13.47 -8.66 -13.54
C ASP A 80 13.35 -9.24 -14.96
N ALA A 81 12.18 -9.76 -15.32
CA ALA A 81 11.91 -10.29 -16.66
C ALA A 81 11.94 -9.20 -17.75
N LEU A 82 11.42 -7.99 -17.46
CA LEU A 82 11.53 -6.84 -18.36
C LEU A 82 13.01 -6.47 -18.61
N ASN A 83 13.85 -6.44 -17.58
CA ASN A 83 15.28 -6.23 -17.74
C ASN A 83 15.93 -7.37 -18.56
N GLN A 84 15.53 -8.62 -18.35
CA GLN A 84 16.04 -9.77 -19.09
C GLN A 84 15.74 -9.70 -20.59
N ILE A 85 14.59 -9.14 -20.97
CA ILE A 85 14.26 -8.89 -22.39
C ILE A 85 14.79 -7.55 -22.92
N GLY A 86 15.71 -6.91 -22.20
CA GLY A 86 16.42 -5.70 -22.65
C GLY A 86 15.67 -4.37 -22.42
N LYS A 87 14.65 -4.35 -21.56
CA LYS A 87 13.95 -3.13 -21.17
C LYS A 87 14.56 -2.55 -19.91
N LYS A 88 15.11 -1.34 -19.95
CA LYS A 88 15.64 -0.66 -18.76
C LYS A 88 14.51 -0.41 -17.75
N THR A 89 14.48 -1.19 -16.68
CA THR A 89 13.36 -1.24 -15.73
C THR A 89 13.82 -0.97 -14.30
N MET A 90 13.01 -0.23 -13.57
CA MET A 90 13.07 -0.08 -12.12
C MET A 90 11.77 -0.57 -11.47
N ILE A 91 11.82 -0.86 -10.17
CA ILE A 91 10.65 -1.20 -9.40
C ILE A 91 10.49 -0.23 -8.23
N ALA A 92 9.23 0.14 -7.91
CA ALA A 92 8.88 0.94 -6.75
C ALA A 92 7.90 0.17 -5.86
N LEU A 93 8.30 -0.12 -4.61
CA LEU A 93 7.59 -0.98 -3.67
C LEU A 93 7.32 -0.26 -2.35
N ARG A 94 6.40 -0.84 -1.56
CA ARG A 94 6.19 -0.43 -0.18
C ARG A 94 7.25 -1.00 0.75
N GLU A 95 7.60 -0.22 1.78
CA GLU A 95 8.38 -0.69 2.91
C GLU A 95 7.51 -1.52 3.86
N PRO A 96 7.93 -2.72 4.31
CA PRO A 96 7.17 -3.53 5.24
C PRO A 96 7.15 -2.92 6.65
N SER A 97 6.02 -3.10 7.34
CA SER A 97 5.85 -2.78 8.76
C SER A 97 6.30 -3.97 9.62
N LEU A 98 6.95 -3.69 10.75
CA LEU A 98 7.46 -4.71 11.66
C LEU A 98 6.34 -5.52 12.32
N GLY A 99 5.17 -4.91 12.56
CA GLY A 99 4.03 -5.60 13.17
C GLY A 99 3.58 -6.84 12.38
N PRO A 100 3.28 -6.77 11.09
CA PRO A 100 3.01 -7.93 10.24
C PRO A 100 4.15 -8.93 10.19
N VAL A 101 5.40 -8.49 10.11
CA VAL A 101 6.59 -9.35 10.08
C VAL A 101 6.67 -10.21 11.34
N MET A 102 6.49 -9.63 12.51
CA MET A 102 6.47 -10.35 13.80
C MET A 102 5.16 -11.14 14.03
N GLY A 103 4.09 -10.82 13.29
CA GLY A 103 2.73 -11.35 13.49
C GLY A 103 2.42 -12.61 12.70
N ILE A 104 1.82 -12.44 11.52
CA ILE A 104 1.23 -13.56 10.77
C ILE A 104 1.99 -13.84 9.47
N LYS A 105 2.68 -12.84 8.90
CA LYS A 105 3.10 -12.90 7.51
C LYS A 105 4.39 -12.15 7.27
N GLY A 106 5.20 -12.68 6.34
CA GLY A 106 6.41 -12.05 5.86
C GLY A 106 6.23 -10.65 5.33
N GLY A 107 7.33 -9.95 5.22
CA GLY A 107 7.41 -8.59 4.72
C GLY A 107 7.05 -8.46 3.23
N ALA A 108 7.19 -7.24 2.71
CA ALA A 108 6.93 -6.93 1.31
C ALA A 108 8.15 -7.13 0.38
N ALA A 109 9.13 -7.93 0.79
CA ALA A 109 10.38 -8.15 0.04
C ALA A 109 10.24 -9.13 -1.15
N GLY A 110 9.06 -9.67 -1.41
CA GLY A 110 8.83 -10.73 -2.40
C GLY A 110 9.03 -12.13 -1.81
N GLY A 111 9.28 -13.12 -2.68
CA GLY A 111 9.51 -14.50 -2.25
C GLY A 111 10.14 -15.35 -3.36
N GLY A 112 10.69 -16.51 -2.98
CA GLY A 112 11.41 -17.38 -3.90
C GLY A 112 12.58 -16.66 -4.58
N TYR A 113 12.67 -16.83 -5.89
CA TYR A 113 13.69 -16.15 -6.71
C TYR A 113 13.29 -14.75 -7.19
N ALA A 114 12.14 -14.23 -6.76
CA ALA A 114 11.69 -12.87 -7.02
C ALA A 114 11.64 -12.06 -5.71
N GLN A 115 12.80 -11.58 -5.27
CA GLN A 115 12.98 -10.84 -4.02
C GLN A 115 13.79 -9.56 -4.22
N VAL A 116 13.52 -8.54 -3.39
CA VAL A 116 14.39 -7.38 -3.15
C VAL A 116 15.28 -7.63 -1.94
N LEU A 117 16.54 -7.20 -2.05
CA LEU A 117 17.62 -7.49 -1.11
C LEU A 117 18.37 -6.21 -0.68
N PRO A 118 18.88 -6.15 0.55
CA PRO A 118 18.94 -7.19 1.60
C PRO A 118 17.61 -7.39 2.32
N MET A 119 17.07 -8.61 2.28
CA MET A 119 15.75 -8.95 2.80
C MET A 119 15.62 -8.73 4.32
N GLU A 120 16.65 -9.11 5.09
CA GLU A 120 16.67 -8.97 6.54
C GLU A 120 16.52 -7.50 6.96
N ASP A 121 17.34 -6.62 6.37
CA ASP A 121 17.32 -5.19 6.67
C ASP A 121 15.96 -4.57 6.31
N ILE A 122 15.43 -4.91 5.13
CA ILE A 122 14.14 -4.39 4.65
C ILE A 122 13.01 -4.77 5.61
N ASN A 123 13.01 -6.00 6.12
CA ASN A 123 11.94 -6.52 6.98
C ASN A 123 12.08 -6.11 8.46
N LEU A 124 13.24 -5.63 8.90
CA LEU A 124 13.50 -5.26 10.31
C LEU A 124 13.65 -3.73 10.45
N HIS A 125 14.88 -3.24 10.44
CA HIS A 125 15.21 -1.82 10.64
C HIS A 125 15.90 -1.25 9.40
N PHE A 126 15.18 -1.03 8.36
CA PHE A 126 15.69 -0.75 7.02
C PHE A 126 16.67 0.45 6.99
N THR A 127 16.15 1.67 7.02
CA THR A 127 16.92 2.92 7.04
C THR A 127 16.43 3.90 8.11
N GLY A 128 15.46 3.49 8.92
CA GLY A 128 14.91 4.28 10.01
C GLY A 128 13.65 5.06 9.69
N ASP A 129 13.03 4.90 8.51
CA ASP A 129 11.85 5.66 8.10
C ASP A 129 10.66 5.40 9.02
N MET A 130 10.40 4.12 9.37
CA MET A 130 9.33 3.76 10.31
C MET A 130 9.54 4.37 11.70
N HIS A 131 10.79 4.44 12.16
CA HIS A 131 11.14 5.08 13.44
C HIS A 131 10.94 6.59 13.39
N ALA A 132 11.32 7.25 12.29
CA ALA A 132 11.11 8.68 12.09
C ALA A 132 9.62 9.03 12.08
N ILE A 133 8.78 8.24 11.39
CA ILE A 133 7.33 8.40 11.34
C ILE A 133 6.72 8.21 12.73
N THR A 134 7.10 7.13 13.43
CA THR A 134 6.66 6.87 14.81
C THR A 134 7.02 8.01 15.74
N THR A 135 8.26 8.50 15.65
CA THR A 135 8.74 9.62 16.46
C THR A 135 8.00 10.92 16.16
N ALA A 136 7.80 11.27 14.90
CA ALA A 136 7.07 12.48 14.50
C ALA A 136 5.60 12.42 14.97
N ASN A 137 4.95 11.27 14.81
CA ASN A 137 3.57 11.08 15.25
C ASN A 137 3.43 11.23 16.79
N ASN A 138 4.33 10.62 17.55
CA ASN A 138 4.29 10.66 19.01
C ASN A 138 4.77 12.00 19.57
N ALA A 139 5.69 12.68 18.89
CA ALA A 139 6.05 14.06 19.20
C ALA A 139 4.84 15.00 19.08
N LEU A 140 4.03 14.84 18.02
CA LEU A 140 2.78 15.60 17.89
C LEU A 140 1.81 15.30 19.04
N SER A 141 1.65 14.04 19.45
CA SER A 141 0.83 13.66 20.61
C SER A 141 1.32 14.34 21.90
N ALA A 142 2.63 14.34 22.13
CA ALA A 142 3.23 15.01 23.29
C ALA A 142 3.03 16.53 23.27
N LEU A 143 3.11 17.15 22.09
CA LEU A 143 2.88 18.59 21.90
C LEU A 143 1.42 18.97 22.13
N ILE A 144 0.46 18.14 21.74
CA ILE A 144 -0.97 18.32 22.04
C ILE A 144 -1.19 18.26 23.57
N ASP A 145 -0.67 17.22 24.24
CA ASP A 145 -0.81 17.09 25.70
C ASP A 145 -0.11 18.22 26.46
N ASN A 146 1.05 18.68 25.97
CA ASN A 146 1.72 19.85 26.52
C ASN A 146 0.87 21.12 26.37
N HIS A 147 0.23 21.33 25.21
CA HIS A 147 -0.67 22.48 25.01
C HIS A 147 -1.84 22.48 26.01
N LEU A 148 -2.45 21.30 26.26
CA LEU A 148 -3.49 21.16 27.29
C LEU A 148 -2.96 21.53 28.69
N GLN A 149 -1.77 21.04 29.04
CA GLN A 149 -1.13 21.27 30.35
C GLN A 149 -0.76 22.73 30.55
N GLN A 150 -0.36 23.45 29.51
CA GLN A 150 0.13 24.83 29.56
C GLN A 150 -0.96 25.90 29.38
N GLY A 151 -2.21 25.55 29.57
CA GLY A 151 -3.32 26.53 29.61
C GLY A 151 -4.36 26.38 28.51
N ASN A 152 -4.11 25.58 27.48
CA ASN A 152 -5.10 25.25 26.43
C ASN A 152 -5.71 26.48 25.73
N ASP A 153 -4.87 27.45 25.33
CA ASP A 153 -5.31 28.70 24.71
C ASP A 153 -6.15 28.50 23.42
N LEU A 154 -6.00 27.36 22.74
CA LEU A 154 -6.81 27.00 21.56
C LEU A 154 -8.21 26.49 21.94
N GLY A 155 -8.50 26.27 23.24
CA GLY A 155 -9.79 25.76 23.70
C GLY A 155 -10.11 24.34 23.21
N ILE A 156 -9.11 23.46 23.12
CA ILE A 156 -9.28 22.06 22.71
C ILE A 156 -10.16 21.34 23.75
N ASP A 157 -11.24 20.69 23.27
CA ASP A 157 -12.00 19.74 24.10
C ASP A 157 -11.21 18.42 24.19
N GLN A 158 -10.67 18.13 25.36
CA GLN A 158 -9.84 16.93 25.59
C GLN A 158 -10.55 15.61 25.25
N ARG A 159 -11.89 15.60 25.20
CA ARG A 159 -12.71 14.45 24.79
C ARG A 159 -12.86 14.33 23.27
N ARG A 160 -12.36 15.31 22.53
CA ARG A 160 -12.46 15.42 21.07
C ARG A 160 -11.11 15.51 20.37
N ILE A 161 -10.06 15.02 21.03
CA ILE A 161 -8.76 14.78 20.41
C ILE A 161 -8.90 13.51 19.57
N ILE A 162 -8.65 13.64 18.26
CA ILE A 162 -8.74 12.52 17.30
C ILE A 162 -7.37 11.95 16.95
N TRP A 163 -6.30 12.64 17.36
CA TRP A 163 -4.93 12.21 17.16
C TRP A 163 -4.53 11.16 18.18
N LYS A 164 -4.02 10.02 17.71
CA LYS A 164 -3.54 8.91 18.54
C LYS A 164 -2.03 8.77 18.47
N ARG A 165 -1.45 8.11 19.44
CA ARG A 165 -0.08 7.63 19.42
C ARG A 165 0.06 6.45 18.45
N VAL A 166 1.31 6.10 18.10
CA VAL A 166 1.58 4.93 17.25
C VAL A 166 2.75 4.12 17.76
N VAL A 167 2.76 2.85 17.37
CA VAL A 167 3.88 1.93 17.51
C VAL A 167 3.88 0.98 16.31
N ASP A 168 5.06 0.66 15.76
CA ASP A 168 5.13 -0.22 14.60
C ASP A 168 5.15 -1.71 14.99
N LEU A 169 4.19 -2.11 15.81
CA LEU A 169 3.97 -3.47 16.31
C LEU A 169 2.48 -3.79 16.37
N ASN A 170 2.15 -5.07 16.41
CA ASN A 170 0.80 -5.55 16.68
C ASN A 170 0.60 -5.69 18.20
N ASP A 171 -0.09 -4.72 18.82
CA ASP A 171 -0.36 -4.73 20.26
C ASP A 171 -1.80 -4.34 20.60
N ARG A 172 -2.66 -5.35 20.71
CA ARG A 172 -4.09 -5.14 21.03
C ARG A 172 -4.34 -4.49 22.39
N ALA A 173 -3.39 -4.60 23.34
CA ALA A 173 -3.55 -4.01 24.66
C ALA A 173 -3.46 -2.49 24.63
N LEU A 174 -2.84 -1.91 23.61
CA LEU A 174 -2.68 -0.46 23.42
C LEU A 174 -3.83 0.22 22.69
N ARG A 175 -4.86 -0.51 22.26
CA ARG A 175 -5.99 0.09 21.49
C ARG A 175 -6.69 1.21 22.24
N GLN A 176 -6.76 1.10 23.56
CA GLN A 176 -7.37 2.08 24.46
C GLN A 176 -6.52 2.19 25.72
N VAL A 177 -6.06 3.39 26.04
CA VAL A 177 -5.24 3.69 27.22
C VAL A 177 -5.71 4.99 27.86
N ILE A 178 -5.35 5.21 29.12
CA ILE A 178 -5.51 6.50 29.79
C ILE A 178 -4.13 7.11 29.96
N VAL A 179 -3.95 8.33 29.48
CA VAL A 179 -2.70 9.12 29.64
C VAL A 179 -2.89 10.25 30.63
N GLY A 180 -1.79 10.85 31.11
CA GLY A 180 -1.80 12.01 32.01
C GLY A 180 -2.12 11.69 33.46
N LEU A 181 -2.04 10.43 33.92
CA LEU A 181 -2.25 10.05 35.30
C LEU A 181 -1.04 10.43 36.18
N GLY A 182 -1.27 10.57 37.49
CA GLY A 182 -0.22 10.87 38.50
C GLY A 182 -0.25 12.30 39.03
N GLY A 183 -1.34 13.02 38.83
CA GLY A 183 -1.59 14.35 39.38
C GLY A 183 -1.20 15.50 38.45
N PRO A 184 -1.40 16.76 38.91
CA PRO A 184 -1.36 17.95 38.03
C PRO A 184 -0.03 18.18 37.30
N VAL A 185 1.08 17.66 37.82
CA VAL A 185 2.41 17.82 37.21
C VAL A 185 2.64 16.91 36.01
N ASN A 186 1.80 15.88 35.85
CA ASN A 186 1.96 14.84 34.80
C ASN A 186 1.05 15.04 33.59
N GLY A 187 0.16 16.02 33.61
CA GLY A 187 -0.73 16.35 32.51
C GLY A 187 -2.21 16.28 32.84
N VAL A 188 -3.04 16.36 31.82
CA VAL A 188 -4.49 16.28 31.90
C VAL A 188 -4.94 14.86 31.58
N PRO A 189 -5.58 14.12 32.50
CA PRO A 189 -6.05 12.77 32.26
C PRO A 189 -7.06 12.73 31.10
N ARG A 190 -6.82 11.87 30.12
CA ARG A 190 -7.71 11.65 28.98
C ARG A 190 -7.57 10.24 28.39
N GLU A 191 -8.61 9.84 27.66
CA GLU A 191 -8.51 8.65 26.79
C GLU A 191 -7.57 8.92 25.63
N ASP A 192 -6.78 7.91 25.27
CA ASP A 192 -5.92 7.84 24.10
C ASP A 192 -5.91 6.41 23.59
N GLY A 193 -5.10 6.12 22.60
CA GLY A 193 -4.85 4.79 22.06
C GLY A 193 -3.65 4.82 21.13
N PHE A 194 -3.26 3.63 20.69
CA PHE A 194 -2.20 3.48 19.71
C PHE A 194 -2.75 2.87 18.42
N ASP A 195 -2.39 3.44 17.30
CA ASP A 195 -2.51 2.80 16.00
C ASP A 195 -1.15 2.19 15.61
N ILE A 196 -1.13 1.26 14.66
CA ILE A 196 0.14 0.82 14.07
C ILE A 196 0.71 1.96 13.20
N THR A 197 2.02 2.14 13.20
CA THR A 197 2.69 3.28 12.50
C THR A 197 2.23 3.44 11.05
N VAL A 198 2.07 2.36 10.32
CA VAL A 198 1.61 2.35 8.92
C VAL A 198 0.14 2.71 8.71
N ALA A 199 -0.64 2.83 9.79
CA ALA A 199 -2.01 3.34 9.78
C ALA A 199 -2.07 4.86 10.05
N SER A 200 -0.96 5.49 10.43
CA SER A 200 -0.91 6.91 10.76
C SER A 200 -1.15 7.80 9.54
N GLU A 201 -1.68 8.99 9.80
CA GLU A 201 -1.79 10.00 8.75
C GLU A 201 -0.42 10.50 8.27
N ILE A 202 0.59 10.53 9.15
CA ILE A 202 1.97 10.91 8.78
C ILE A 202 2.55 9.92 7.76
N MET A 203 2.29 8.61 7.88
CA MET A 203 2.67 7.64 6.86
C MET A 203 2.00 7.95 5.51
N ALA A 204 0.70 8.24 5.50
CA ALA A 204 -0.01 8.61 4.27
C ALA A 204 0.52 9.91 3.67
N ILE A 205 0.80 10.92 4.50
CA ILE A 205 1.40 12.20 4.08
C ILE A 205 2.77 11.98 3.45
N LEU A 206 3.66 11.23 4.08
CA LEU A 206 4.99 10.92 3.54
C LEU A 206 4.91 10.25 2.17
N CYS A 207 3.92 9.37 1.98
CA CYS A 207 3.70 8.68 0.71
C CYS A 207 3.07 9.55 -0.39
N LEU A 208 2.37 10.62 -0.05
CA LEU A 208 1.72 11.52 -1.02
C LEU A 208 2.49 12.82 -1.25
N ALA A 209 3.42 13.17 -0.36
CA ALA A 209 4.25 14.36 -0.50
C ALA A 209 5.16 14.28 -1.73
N THR A 210 5.30 15.41 -2.42
CA THR A 210 6.11 15.55 -3.63
C THR A 210 7.50 16.14 -3.35
N ASP A 211 7.65 16.86 -2.25
CA ASP A 211 8.91 17.43 -1.76
C ASP A 211 8.81 17.83 -0.28
N LEU A 212 9.88 18.41 0.28
CA LEU A 212 9.89 18.87 1.68
C LEU A 212 8.92 20.03 1.95
N LYS A 213 8.66 20.89 0.96
CA LYS A 213 7.72 21.99 1.11
C LYS A 213 6.29 21.46 1.20
N ASP A 214 5.92 20.58 0.27
CA ASP A 214 4.61 19.92 0.27
C ASP A 214 4.43 19.06 1.53
N LEU A 215 5.49 18.33 1.98
CA LEU A 215 5.46 17.61 3.26
C LEU A 215 5.07 18.53 4.42
N LYS A 216 5.74 19.69 4.52
CA LYS A 216 5.46 20.67 5.59
C LYS A 216 4.03 21.23 5.52
N GLU A 217 3.55 21.56 4.32
CA GLU A 217 2.20 22.06 4.09
C GLU A 217 1.13 21.01 4.45
N ARG A 218 1.36 19.75 4.08
CA ARG A 218 0.49 18.63 4.45
C ARG A 218 0.46 18.39 5.96
N LEU A 219 1.62 18.39 6.62
CA LEU A 219 1.70 18.27 8.09
C LEU A 219 0.96 19.41 8.79
N ALA A 220 1.07 20.65 8.30
CA ALA A 220 0.34 21.80 8.83
C ALA A 220 -1.19 21.65 8.77
N ASN A 221 -1.69 20.90 7.77
CA ASN A 221 -3.11 20.69 7.52
C ASN A 221 -3.73 19.50 8.28
N ILE A 222 -2.97 18.73 9.05
CA ILE A 222 -3.51 17.66 9.88
C ILE A 222 -4.50 18.23 10.90
N VAL A 223 -5.70 17.66 10.96
CA VAL A 223 -6.67 17.92 12.04
C VAL A 223 -6.35 17.02 13.22
N ILE A 224 -6.10 17.62 14.39
CA ILE A 224 -5.69 16.91 15.60
C ILE A 224 -6.81 16.77 16.64
N ALA A 225 -7.72 17.73 16.68
CA ALA A 225 -8.77 17.82 17.69
C ALA A 225 -9.89 18.76 17.24
N TYR A 226 -10.92 18.88 18.07
CA TYR A 226 -11.94 19.92 17.96
C TYR A 226 -11.98 20.75 19.26
N THR A 227 -12.32 22.04 19.12
CA THR A 227 -12.56 22.93 20.24
C THR A 227 -13.88 22.58 20.94
N TYR A 228 -14.14 23.21 22.13
CA TYR A 228 -15.45 23.13 22.80
C TYR A 228 -16.59 23.59 21.88
N ASP A 229 -16.34 24.56 20.99
CA ASP A 229 -17.28 25.02 19.96
C ASP A 229 -17.34 24.14 18.73
N ARG A 230 -16.68 22.96 18.72
CA ARG A 230 -16.62 21.96 17.63
C ARG A 230 -15.94 22.45 16.34
N LYS A 231 -15.06 23.43 16.43
CA LYS A 231 -14.21 23.86 15.32
C LYS A 231 -12.97 22.97 15.24
N PRO A 232 -12.51 22.61 14.04
CA PRO A 232 -11.29 21.81 13.89
C PRO A 232 -10.07 22.60 14.34
N VAL A 233 -9.12 21.91 14.98
CA VAL A 233 -7.80 22.42 15.37
C VAL A 233 -6.76 21.67 14.54
N TYR A 234 -5.86 22.39 13.91
CA TYR A 234 -4.85 21.88 13.01
C TYR A 234 -3.46 21.92 13.65
N VAL A 235 -2.51 21.17 13.08
CA VAL A 235 -1.09 21.22 13.49
C VAL A 235 -0.52 22.64 13.37
N ARG A 236 -0.89 23.40 12.32
CA ARG A 236 -0.46 24.80 12.15
C ARG A 236 -0.90 25.73 13.30
N ASP A 237 -1.98 25.40 13.98
CA ASP A 237 -2.44 26.21 15.12
C ASP A 237 -1.51 26.03 16.35
N LEU A 238 -0.85 24.86 16.45
CA LEU A 238 0.24 24.60 17.40
C LEU A 238 1.59 25.14 16.93
N LYS A 239 1.75 25.50 15.64
CA LYS A 239 2.98 25.99 15.01
C LYS A 239 4.17 25.01 15.10
N VAL A 240 3.90 23.72 14.95
CA VAL A 240 4.91 22.65 15.13
C VAL A 240 5.22 21.86 13.85
N GLU A 241 4.60 22.20 12.72
CA GLU A 241 4.82 21.55 11.43
C GLU A 241 6.29 21.54 10.98
N GLY A 242 7.03 22.60 11.32
CA GLY A 242 8.46 22.68 11.03
C GLY A 242 9.28 21.65 11.78
N ALA A 243 8.99 21.42 13.07
CA ALA A 243 9.66 20.43 13.89
C ALA A 243 9.37 19.00 13.38
N LEU A 244 8.11 18.72 13.01
CA LEU A 244 7.72 17.43 12.44
C LEU A 244 8.42 17.19 11.09
N THR A 245 8.50 18.20 10.22
CA THR A 245 9.23 18.14 8.95
C THR A 245 10.71 17.84 9.17
N LEU A 246 11.32 18.47 10.18
CA LEU A 246 12.73 18.24 10.51
C LEU A 246 12.99 16.79 10.95
N ILE A 247 12.10 16.18 11.73
CA ILE A 247 12.18 14.75 12.11
C ILE A 247 12.10 13.85 10.86
N LEU A 248 11.29 14.22 9.88
CA LEU A 248 11.00 13.43 8.68
C LEU A 248 11.92 13.74 7.49
N LYS A 249 12.84 14.70 7.60
CA LYS A 249 13.63 15.20 6.45
C LYS A 249 14.41 14.13 5.69
N ASP A 250 14.91 13.11 6.38
CA ASP A 250 15.63 12.01 5.74
C ASP A 250 14.71 10.85 5.38
N ALA A 251 13.62 10.66 6.13
CA ALA A 251 12.63 9.64 5.85
C ALA A 251 11.85 9.89 4.54
N ILE A 252 11.74 11.12 4.06
CA ILE A 252 11.05 11.42 2.80
C ILE A 252 11.87 11.00 1.56
N LYS A 253 13.18 10.80 1.69
CA LYS A 253 14.02 10.34 0.58
C LYS A 253 13.81 8.84 0.32
N PRO A 254 13.52 8.41 -0.93
CA PRO A 254 13.33 7.00 -1.24
C PRO A 254 14.56 6.14 -0.98
N ASN A 255 14.36 4.93 -0.48
CA ASN A 255 15.39 3.95 -0.23
C ASN A 255 15.69 3.15 -1.50
N LEU A 256 16.96 3.07 -1.87
CA LEU A 256 17.44 2.32 -3.03
C LEU A 256 18.09 1.01 -2.59
N VAL A 257 17.66 -0.06 -3.22
CA VAL A 257 18.13 -1.45 -3.05
C VAL A 257 18.14 -2.16 -4.40
N GLN A 258 18.29 -3.48 -4.41
CA GLN A 258 18.36 -4.30 -5.62
C GLN A 258 17.49 -5.54 -5.51
N THR A 259 17.07 -6.10 -6.63
CA THR A 259 16.51 -7.45 -6.69
C THR A 259 17.63 -8.50 -6.70
N ILE A 260 17.28 -9.79 -6.60
CA ILE A 260 18.21 -10.91 -6.78
C ILE A 260 18.99 -10.77 -8.11
N TYR A 261 18.36 -10.29 -9.17
CA TYR A 261 18.97 -10.12 -10.50
C TYR A 261 19.67 -8.77 -10.68
N GLY A 262 19.70 -7.94 -9.63
CA GLY A 262 20.34 -6.63 -9.67
C GLY A 262 19.54 -5.56 -10.40
N THR A 263 18.21 -5.71 -10.50
CA THR A 263 17.30 -4.64 -10.91
C THR A 263 17.25 -3.60 -9.80
N PRO A 264 17.43 -2.30 -10.09
CA PRO A 264 17.29 -1.25 -9.10
C PRO A 264 15.86 -1.15 -8.56
N ALA A 265 15.73 -1.07 -7.23
CA ALA A 265 14.44 -1.01 -6.57
C ALA A 265 14.39 0.18 -5.59
N LEU A 266 13.32 0.98 -5.66
CA LEU A 266 12.99 2.00 -4.67
C LEU A 266 11.93 1.43 -3.72
N VAL A 267 12.28 1.29 -2.43
CA VAL A 267 11.38 0.81 -1.38
C VAL A 267 11.11 1.97 -0.44
N HIS A 268 9.87 2.47 -0.39
CA HIS A 268 9.60 3.70 0.35
C HIS A 268 8.13 3.84 0.76
N GLY A 269 7.91 3.99 2.06
CA GLY A 269 6.58 4.11 2.66
C GLY A 269 5.74 2.83 2.59
N GLY A 270 4.83 2.64 3.51
CA GLY A 270 4.07 1.38 3.62
C GLY A 270 2.66 1.51 4.19
N PRO A 271 1.82 2.45 3.70
CA PRO A 271 0.47 2.61 4.23
C PRO A 271 -0.38 1.36 3.95
N PHE A 272 -1.22 0.96 4.91
CA PHE A 272 -2.13 -0.15 4.72
C PHE A 272 -3.25 0.19 3.72
N ALA A 273 -3.58 -0.75 2.82
CA ALA A 273 -4.58 -0.54 1.78
C ALA A 273 -6.03 -0.67 2.24
N ASN A 274 -6.31 -1.22 3.42
CA ASN A 274 -7.66 -1.33 3.98
C ASN A 274 -8.08 -0.12 4.83
N ILE A 275 -7.14 0.77 5.17
CA ILE A 275 -7.37 1.96 6.01
C ILE A 275 -6.70 3.23 5.49
N ALA A 276 -5.83 3.12 4.49
CA ALA A 276 -5.16 4.20 3.78
C ALA A 276 -5.09 3.86 2.29
N HIS A 277 -4.32 4.63 1.49
CA HIS A 277 -4.27 4.42 0.04
C HIS A 277 -3.44 3.21 -0.41
N GLY A 278 -2.64 2.59 0.47
CA GLY A 278 -2.05 1.27 0.23
C GLY A 278 -0.99 1.18 -0.86
N CYS A 279 -0.29 2.27 -1.15
CA CYS A 279 0.71 2.36 -2.20
C CYS A 279 2.02 2.94 -1.66
N ASN A 280 3.15 2.64 -2.30
CA ASN A 280 4.42 3.30 -2.01
C ASN A 280 4.36 4.81 -2.33
N SER A 281 5.43 5.54 -2.02
CA SER A 281 5.43 7.00 -2.15
C SER A 281 5.33 7.48 -3.61
N VAL A 282 4.75 8.67 -3.78
CA VAL A 282 4.76 9.43 -5.03
C VAL A 282 6.20 9.71 -5.47
N LEU A 283 7.07 10.08 -4.52
CA LEU A 283 8.50 10.34 -4.81
C LEU A 283 9.21 9.12 -5.38
N ALA A 284 9.03 7.93 -4.77
CA ALA A 284 9.66 6.71 -5.29
C ALA A 284 9.17 6.37 -6.70
N THR A 285 7.85 6.37 -6.93
CA THR A 285 7.28 6.06 -8.24
C THR A 285 7.68 7.09 -9.29
N SER A 286 7.58 8.39 -8.98
CA SER A 286 7.93 9.47 -9.92
C SER A 286 9.42 9.48 -10.26
N THR A 287 10.28 9.20 -9.29
CA THR A 287 11.74 9.14 -9.52
C THR A 287 12.11 7.92 -10.36
N ALA A 288 11.54 6.74 -10.07
CA ALA A 288 11.76 5.54 -10.89
C ALA A 288 11.31 5.75 -12.34
N LEU A 289 10.13 6.35 -12.55
CA LEU A 289 9.61 6.70 -13.89
C LEU A 289 10.56 7.58 -14.71
N ARG A 290 11.35 8.43 -14.06
CA ARG A 290 12.25 9.38 -14.74
C ARG A 290 13.68 8.86 -14.90
N LEU A 291 13.99 7.71 -14.28
CA LEU A 291 15.29 7.06 -14.34
C LEU A 291 15.31 5.82 -15.25
N ALA A 292 14.14 5.27 -15.55
CA ALA A 292 14.02 4.04 -16.32
C ALA A 292 12.97 4.16 -17.44
N ASP A 293 13.08 3.30 -18.46
CA ASP A 293 12.11 3.25 -19.56
C ASP A 293 10.80 2.60 -19.11
N TYR A 294 10.88 1.69 -18.14
CA TYR A 294 9.74 1.01 -17.53
C TYR A 294 9.85 1.06 -15.99
N THR A 295 8.73 1.33 -15.35
CA THR A 295 8.62 1.27 -13.89
C THR A 295 7.48 0.34 -13.51
N VAL A 296 7.78 -0.66 -12.70
CA VAL A 296 6.77 -1.56 -12.12
C VAL A 296 6.48 -1.10 -10.69
N THR A 297 5.22 -0.99 -10.34
CA THR A 297 4.78 -0.67 -8.98
C THR A 297 3.56 -1.51 -8.60
N GLU A 298 3.21 -1.54 -7.32
CA GLU A 298 2.08 -2.32 -6.83
C GLU A 298 1.08 -1.50 -6.02
N ALA A 299 -0.15 -2.00 -5.93
CA ALA A 299 -1.17 -1.54 -5.00
C ALA A 299 -1.60 -2.68 -4.07
N GLY A 300 -1.83 -2.37 -2.78
CA GLY A 300 -2.13 -3.37 -1.76
C GLY A 300 -3.50 -4.02 -1.91
N PHE A 301 -3.65 -5.26 -1.45
CA PHE A 301 -4.87 -6.07 -1.52
C PHE A 301 -5.41 -6.26 -2.95
N GLY A 302 -6.73 -6.39 -3.10
CA GLY A 302 -7.39 -6.52 -4.39
C GLY A 302 -7.52 -5.19 -5.15
N ALA A 303 -7.81 -5.29 -6.44
CA ALA A 303 -7.94 -4.12 -7.31
C ALA A 303 -9.11 -3.20 -6.90
N ASP A 304 -10.11 -3.74 -6.25
CA ASP A 304 -11.24 -3.01 -5.69
C ASP A 304 -10.87 -2.07 -4.54
N LEU A 305 -9.76 -2.32 -3.85
CA LEU A 305 -9.25 -1.48 -2.77
C LEU A 305 -7.98 -0.72 -3.17
N GLY A 306 -6.90 -1.46 -3.43
CA GLY A 306 -5.60 -0.85 -3.64
C GLY A 306 -5.47 -0.16 -4.99
N ALA A 307 -5.89 -0.80 -6.09
CA ALA A 307 -5.76 -0.19 -7.40
C ALA A 307 -6.74 0.98 -7.59
N GLU A 308 -7.97 0.88 -7.09
CA GLU A 308 -8.90 2.01 -7.07
C GLU A 308 -8.25 3.24 -6.40
N LYS A 309 -7.70 3.07 -5.19
CA LYS A 309 -7.05 4.17 -4.46
C LYS A 309 -5.75 4.65 -5.12
N PHE A 310 -5.01 3.74 -5.76
CA PHE A 310 -3.86 4.14 -6.57
C PHE A 310 -4.31 5.08 -7.69
N LEU A 311 -5.38 4.73 -8.38
CA LEU A 311 -5.89 5.49 -9.52
C LEU A 311 -6.55 6.79 -9.06
N ASP A 312 -7.44 6.78 -8.08
CA ASP A 312 -8.20 7.96 -7.68
C ASP A 312 -7.48 8.89 -6.67
N ILE A 313 -6.48 8.38 -5.90
CA ILE A 313 -5.79 9.19 -4.88
C ILE A 313 -4.32 9.46 -5.26
N LYS A 314 -3.57 8.44 -5.72
CA LYS A 314 -2.13 8.60 -5.98
C LYS A 314 -1.84 9.16 -7.36
N VAL A 315 -2.50 8.67 -8.41
CA VAL A 315 -2.24 9.08 -9.80
C VAL A 315 -2.35 10.59 -10.02
N PRO A 316 -3.30 11.32 -9.41
CA PRO A 316 -3.34 12.78 -9.52
C PRO A 316 -2.06 13.51 -9.06
N ASN A 317 -1.22 12.86 -8.25
CA ASN A 317 0.07 13.39 -7.79
C ASN A 317 1.28 12.82 -8.57
N LEU A 318 1.07 11.95 -9.56
CA LEU A 318 2.13 11.36 -10.39
C LEU A 318 2.31 12.15 -11.70
N PRO A 319 3.48 12.05 -12.36
CA PRO A 319 3.70 12.68 -13.65
C PRO A 319 2.85 12.09 -14.78
N LYS A 320 2.37 10.86 -14.60
CA LYS A 320 1.46 10.18 -15.55
C LYS A 320 0.72 9.03 -14.89
N ALA A 321 -0.36 8.61 -15.50
CA ALA A 321 -1.10 7.41 -15.15
C ALA A 321 -0.40 6.12 -15.66
N PRO A 322 -0.80 4.92 -15.19
CA PRO A 322 -0.30 3.66 -15.71
C PRO A 322 -0.55 3.48 -17.20
N ASP A 323 0.44 2.94 -17.91
CA ASP A 323 0.31 2.52 -19.31
C ASP A 323 -0.35 1.12 -19.43
N ALA A 324 -0.23 0.31 -18.38
CA ALA A 324 -0.92 -0.97 -18.27
C ALA A 324 -1.14 -1.36 -16.79
N ILE A 325 -2.17 -2.15 -16.55
CA ILE A 325 -2.47 -2.76 -15.25
C ILE A 325 -2.35 -4.27 -15.38
N VAL A 326 -1.56 -4.90 -14.50
CA VAL A 326 -1.44 -6.36 -14.39
C VAL A 326 -2.28 -6.83 -13.20
N VAL A 327 -3.31 -7.63 -13.47
CA VAL A 327 -4.16 -8.23 -12.44
C VAL A 327 -3.67 -9.64 -12.15
N VAL A 328 -3.11 -9.85 -10.98
CA VAL A 328 -2.64 -11.16 -10.53
C VAL A 328 -3.83 -12.00 -10.06
N ALA A 329 -3.94 -13.20 -10.59
CA ALA A 329 -4.90 -14.22 -10.18
C ALA A 329 -4.17 -15.50 -9.78
N THR A 330 -4.72 -16.23 -8.79
CA THR A 330 -4.27 -17.57 -8.43
C THR A 330 -5.42 -18.56 -8.57
N LEU A 331 -5.15 -19.76 -9.00
CA LEU A 331 -6.18 -20.81 -9.08
C LEU A 331 -6.78 -21.11 -7.70
N ARG A 332 -5.97 -21.05 -6.63
CA ARG A 332 -6.45 -21.16 -5.25
C ARG A 332 -7.53 -20.15 -4.91
N ALA A 333 -7.27 -18.87 -5.22
CA ALA A 333 -8.24 -17.81 -4.94
C ALA A 333 -9.51 -17.98 -5.75
N LEU A 334 -9.40 -18.32 -7.03
CA LEU A 334 -10.56 -18.60 -7.88
C LEU A 334 -11.36 -19.79 -7.36
N LYS A 335 -10.71 -20.90 -6.96
CA LYS A 335 -11.41 -22.05 -6.36
C LYS A 335 -12.12 -21.65 -5.06
N MET A 336 -11.50 -20.86 -4.19
CA MET A 336 -12.13 -20.35 -2.98
C MET A 336 -13.34 -19.46 -3.30
N HIS A 337 -13.22 -18.56 -4.27
CA HIS A 337 -14.34 -17.74 -4.75
C HIS A 337 -15.44 -18.56 -5.45
N GLY A 338 -15.09 -19.73 -5.96
CA GLY A 338 -16.02 -20.73 -6.51
C GLY A 338 -16.62 -21.68 -5.48
N GLY A 339 -16.39 -21.43 -4.17
CA GLY A 339 -17.01 -22.15 -3.06
C GLY A 339 -16.26 -23.35 -2.52
N VAL A 340 -14.98 -23.54 -2.88
CA VAL A 340 -14.11 -24.60 -2.33
C VAL A 340 -13.55 -24.19 -0.97
N ASP A 341 -13.62 -25.09 -0.01
CA ASP A 341 -13.05 -24.88 1.32
C ASP A 341 -11.51 -24.78 1.29
N LYS A 342 -10.94 -24.05 2.24
CA LYS A 342 -9.50 -23.80 2.31
C LYS A 342 -8.65 -25.07 2.36
N ALA A 343 -9.17 -26.14 2.98
CA ALA A 343 -8.47 -27.42 3.10
C ALA A 343 -8.30 -28.14 1.76
N ASP A 344 -9.20 -27.88 0.79
CA ASP A 344 -9.31 -28.60 -0.47
C ASP A 344 -8.79 -27.83 -1.70
N LEU A 345 -8.22 -26.63 -1.47
CA LEU A 345 -7.75 -25.74 -2.55
C LEU A 345 -6.59 -26.33 -3.39
N SER A 346 -5.89 -27.35 -2.91
CA SER A 346 -4.86 -28.07 -3.65
C SER A 346 -5.40 -29.15 -4.58
N THR A 347 -6.69 -29.51 -4.47
CA THR A 347 -7.35 -30.50 -5.32
C THR A 347 -7.82 -29.85 -6.63
N GLU A 348 -7.61 -30.53 -7.76
CA GLU A 348 -8.09 -30.07 -9.06
C GLU A 348 -9.61 -29.86 -9.07
N ASN A 349 -10.06 -28.69 -9.50
CA ASN A 349 -11.48 -28.36 -9.63
C ASN A 349 -11.73 -27.26 -10.67
N CYS A 350 -11.79 -27.66 -11.94
CA CYS A 350 -12.04 -26.74 -13.05
C CYS A 350 -13.43 -26.05 -12.95
N GLU A 351 -14.45 -26.72 -12.36
CA GLU A 351 -15.77 -26.11 -12.20
C GLU A 351 -15.73 -24.97 -11.18
N ALA A 352 -15.03 -25.15 -10.06
CA ALA A 352 -14.84 -24.08 -9.09
C ALA A 352 -14.05 -22.89 -9.69
N VAL A 353 -13.06 -23.15 -10.55
CA VAL A 353 -12.36 -22.10 -11.31
C VAL A 353 -13.35 -21.31 -12.19
N ARG A 354 -14.28 -21.99 -12.90
CA ARG A 354 -15.30 -21.34 -13.72
C ARG A 354 -16.23 -20.45 -12.88
N LEU A 355 -16.71 -20.97 -11.75
CA LEU A 355 -17.60 -20.23 -10.84
C LEU A 355 -16.86 -19.01 -10.23
N GLY A 356 -15.64 -19.21 -9.77
CA GLY A 356 -14.82 -18.15 -9.15
C GLY A 356 -14.30 -17.11 -10.14
N PHE A 357 -14.28 -17.42 -11.44
CA PHE A 357 -13.88 -16.50 -12.50
C PHE A 357 -14.69 -15.18 -12.47
N ALA A 358 -15.93 -15.21 -11.97
CA ALA A 358 -16.73 -14.00 -11.79
C ALA A 358 -16.01 -12.92 -10.97
N ASN A 359 -15.18 -13.30 -9.98
CA ASN A 359 -14.35 -12.38 -9.20
C ASN A 359 -13.28 -11.72 -10.06
N LEU A 360 -12.50 -12.50 -10.81
CA LEU A 360 -11.48 -11.97 -11.73
C LEU A 360 -12.10 -11.09 -12.82
N LYS A 361 -13.19 -11.55 -13.42
CA LYS A 361 -13.91 -10.79 -14.45
C LYS A 361 -14.31 -9.41 -13.94
N ARG A 362 -14.89 -9.31 -12.74
CA ARG A 362 -15.27 -8.04 -12.11
C ARG A 362 -14.03 -7.15 -11.90
N HIS A 363 -12.90 -7.68 -11.44
CA HIS A 363 -11.68 -6.90 -11.27
C HIS A 363 -11.13 -6.38 -12.60
N VAL A 364 -11.16 -7.19 -13.67
CA VAL A 364 -10.76 -6.75 -15.01
C VAL A 364 -11.68 -5.63 -15.53
N GLU A 365 -12.99 -5.81 -15.39
CA GLU A 365 -13.99 -4.80 -15.78
C GLU A 365 -13.79 -3.50 -15.00
N ASN A 366 -13.54 -3.57 -13.68
CA ASN A 366 -13.26 -2.42 -12.83
C ASN A 366 -12.03 -1.63 -13.31
N MET A 367 -10.95 -2.32 -13.66
CA MET A 367 -9.75 -1.62 -14.15
C MET A 367 -9.96 -0.99 -15.53
N ARG A 368 -10.79 -1.61 -16.37
CA ARG A 368 -11.19 -1.05 -17.66
C ARG A 368 -12.05 0.22 -17.53
N HIS A 369 -12.75 0.42 -16.40
CA HIS A 369 -13.47 1.69 -16.14
C HIS A 369 -12.55 2.91 -16.08
N PHE A 370 -11.28 2.71 -15.76
CA PHE A 370 -10.27 3.78 -15.75
C PHE A 370 -9.63 4.01 -17.11
N ASP A 371 -10.08 3.36 -18.17
CA ASP A 371 -9.55 3.43 -19.53
C ASP A 371 -8.04 3.13 -19.61
N VAL A 372 -7.56 2.15 -18.82
CA VAL A 372 -6.18 1.66 -18.81
C VAL A 372 -6.16 0.21 -19.32
N PRO A 373 -5.23 -0.14 -20.24
CA PRO A 373 -5.08 -1.53 -20.73
C PRO A 373 -4.81 -2.51 -19.59
N VAL A 374 -5.43 -3.71 -19.65
CA VAL A 374 -5.36 -4.73 -18.61
C VAL A 374 -4.76 -6.03 -19.14
N VAL A 375 -3.83 -6.61 -18.39
CA VAL A 375 -3.26 -7.95 -18.58
C VAL A 375 -3.50 -8.79 -17.33
N VAL A 376 -3.84 -10.06 -17.49
CA VAL A 376 -3.96 -11.01 -16.36
C VAL A 376 -2.68 -11.81 -16.23
N ALA A 377 -2.14 -11.90 -15.02
CA ALA A 377 -1.03 -12.79 -14.68
C ALA A 377 -1.52 -13.93 -13.80
N ILE A 378 -1.40 -15.17 -14.25
CA ILE A 378 -1.65 -16.36 -13.43
C ILE A 378 -0.38 -16.63 -12.64
N ASN A 379 -0.42 -16.42 -11.31
CA ASN A 379 0.69 -16.77 -10.43
C ASN A 379 0.64 -18.26 -10.12
N GLU A 380 1.56 -19.03 -10.70
CA GLU A 380 1.61 -20.48 -10.64
C GLU A 380 2.03 -20.99 -9.26
N PHE A 381 1.31 -22.00 -8.78
CA PHE A 381 1.65 -22.77 -7.58
C PHE A 381 1.83 -24.25 -7.92
N VAL A 382 2.62 -24.96 -7.12
CA VAL A 382 2.97 -26.38 -7.34
C VAL A 382 1.74 -27.30 -7.46
N ALA A 383 0.62 -26.95 -6.85
CA ALA A 383 -0.62 -27.73 -6.90
C ALA A 383 -1.52 -27.40 -8.10
N ASP A 384 -1.17 -26.41 -8.89
CA ASP A 384 -1.98 -25.99 -10.05
C ASP A 384 -1.85 -27.01 -11.17
N THR A 385 -2.96 -27.36 -11.81
CA THR A 385 -2.99 -28.35 -12.90
C THR A 385 -3.10 -27.69 -14.27
N GLU A 386 -2.59 -28.37 -15.30
CA GLU A 386 -2.71 -27.90 -16.69
C GLU A 386 -4.17 -27.69 -17.12
N ALA A 387 -5.10 -28.53 -16.63
CA ALA A 387 -6.52 -28.42 -16.94
C ALA A 387 -7.14 -27.15 -16.34
N GLU A 388 -6.79 -26.80 -15.10
CA GLU A 388 -7.24 -25.56 -14.44
C GLU A 388 -6.64 -24.31 -15.12
N ILE A 389 -5.35 -24.35 -15.47
CA ILE A 389 -4.67 -23.26 -16.19
C ILE A 389 -5.31 -23.05 -17.56
N ALA A 390 -5.54 -24.13 -18.33
CA ALA A 390 -6.19 -24.06 -19.63
C ALA A 390 -7.63 -23.51 -19.52
N THR A 391 -8.37 -23.94 -18.48
CA THR A 391 -9.71 -23.43 -18.20
C THR A 391 -9.69 -21.92 -17.97
N LEU A 392 -8.77 -21.43 -17.13
CA LEU A 392 -8.67 -19.99 -16.84
C LEU A 392 -8.25 -19.19 -18.09
N LYS A 393 -7.30 -19.67 -18.88
CA LYS A 393 -6.90 -19.02 -20.13
C LYS A 393 -8.06 -18.91 -21.12
N ALA A 394 -8.88 -19.95 -21.27
CA ALA A 394 -10.06 -19.92 -22.12
C ALA A 394 -11.08 -18.88 -21.65
N LEU A 395 -11.37 -18.82 -20.34
CA LEU A 395 -12.28 -17.83 -19.78
C LEU A 395 -11.77 -16.37 -19.94
N CYS A 396 -10.47 -16.15 -19.84
CA CYS A 396 -9.87 -14.83 -20.13
C CYS A 396 -10.01 -14.46 -21.61
N ALA A 397 -9.85 -15.42 -22.52
CA ALA A 397 -10.06 -15.20 -23.95
C ALA A 397 -11.51 -14.81 -24.27
N ASP A 398 -12.51 -15.41 -23.60
CA ASP A 398 -13.93 -15.09 -23.76
C ASP A 398 -14.27 -13.62 -23.43
N ILE A 399 -13.50 -12.98 -22.54
CA ILE A 399 -13.64 -11.56 -22.20
C ILE A 399 -12.58 -10.65 -22.86
N ASN A 400 -11.85 -11.18 -23.84
CA ASN A 400 -10.82 -10.47 -24.58
C ASN A 400 -9.78 -9.78 -23.68
N VAL A 401 -9.24 -10.49 -22.67
CA VAL A 401 -8.14 -10.00 -21.85
C VAL A 401 -6.90 -10.88 -22.08
N PRO A 402 -5.73 -10.28 -22.38
CA PRO A 402 -4.48 -11.00 -22.45
C PRO A 402 -4.16 -11.67 -21.11
N VAL A 403 -3.69 -12.93 -21.15
CA VAL A 403 -3.37 -13.70 -19.95
C VAL A 403 -2.12 -14.53 -20.15
N GLU A 404 -1.21 -14.48 -19.17
CA GLU A 404 0.01 -15.28 -19.16
C GLU A 404 0.19 -16.02 -17.83
N LEU A 405 0.76 -17.21 -17.92
CA LEU A 405 1.23 -17.98 -16.78
C LEU A 405 2.59 -17.43 -16.35
N ALA A 406 2.80 -17.20 -15.07
CA ALA A 406 4.06 -16.74 -14.53
C ALA A 406 4.48 -17.57 -13.32
N SER A 407 5.69 -18.12 -13.38
CA SER A 407 6.30 -18.95 -12.34
C SER A 407 7.48 -18.25 -11.65
N VAL A 408 7.35 -16.95 -11.43
CA VAL A 408 8.45 -16.08 -10.94
C VAL A 408 8.96 -16.47 -9.56
N TRP A 409 8.13 -17.07 -8.69
CA TRP A 409 8.58 -17.55 -7.40
C TRP A 409 9.64 -18.66 -7.53
N ALA A 410 9.39 -19.63 -8.42
CA ALA A 410 10.26 -20.77 -8.62
C ALA A 410 11.41 -20.50 -9.59
N ASN A 411 11.18 -19.72 -10.65
CA ASN A 411 12.06 -19.54 -11.79
C ASN A 411 12.58 -18.08 -11.95
N GLY A 412 12.27 -17.20 -11.00
CA GLY A 412 12.75 -15.81 -11.04
C GLY A 412 12.36 -15.08 -12.34
N ALA A 413 13.30 -14.31 -12.87
CA ALA A 413 13.08 -13.54 -14.10
C ALA A 413 12.61 -14.39 -15.30
N GLU A 414 13.18 -15.58 -15.49
CA GLU A 414 12.81 -16.48 -16.59
C GLU A 414 11.33 -16.85 -16.55
N GLY A 415 10.80 -17.10 -15.34
CA GLY A 415 9.38 -17.41 -15.13
C GLY A 415 8.42 -16.27 -15.45
N GLY A 416 8.92 -15.06 -15.72
CA GLY A 416 8.13 -13.87 -16.05
C GLY A 416 8.28 -13.39 -17.50
N VAL A 417 9.12 -14.03 -18.32
CA VAL A 417 9.49 -13.53 -19.67
C VAL A 417 8.28 -13.37 -20.59
N GLU A 418 7.39 -14.36 -20.66
CA GLU A 418 6.20 -14.28 -21.53
C GLU A 418 5.22 -13.21 -21.05
N LEU A 419 5.04 -13.06 -19.73
CA LEU A 419 4.27 -11.96 -19.17
C LEU A 419 4.87 -10.61 -19.54
N ALA A 420 6.20 -10.45 -19.43
CA ALA A 420 6.90 -9.22 -19.78
C ALA A 420 6.70 -8.86 -21.25
N LYS A 421 6.84 -9.84 -22.17
CA LYS A 421 6.59 -9.64 -23.62
C LYS A 421 5.15 -9.21 -23.89
N THR A 422 4.17 -9.86 -23.23
CA THR A 422 2.75 -9.54 -23.41
C THR A 422 2.43 -8.15 -22.88
N VAL A 423 2.97 -7.75 -21.72
CA VAL A 423 2.79 -6.39 -21.17
C VAL A 423 3.40 -5.33 -22.10
N VAL A 424 4.62 -5.54 -22.61
CA VAL A 424 5.26 -4.63 -23.58
C VAL A 424 4.41 -4.52 -24.84
N ARG A 425 3.95 -5.64 -25.41
CA ARG A 425 3.09 -5.65 -26.60
C ARG A 425 1.80 -4.86 -26.37
N VAL A 426 1.14 -5.03 -25.22
CA VAL A 426 -0.09 -4.30 -24.88
C VAL A 426 0.19 -2.80 -24.80
N ILE A 427 1.27 -2.39 -24.11
CA ILE A 427 1.67 -0.96 -24.00
C ILE A 427 1.98 -0.35 -25.37
N ASP A 428 2.56 -1.14 -26.30
CA ASP A 428 2.91 -0.65 -27.63
C ASP A 428 1.70 -0.58 -28.58
N GLN A 429 0.65 -1.37 -28.35
CA GLN A 429 -0.52 -1.47 -29.22
C GLN A 429 -1.75 -0.71 -28.73
N GLU A 430 -1.86 -0.46 -27.42
CA GLU A 430 -3.02 0.16 -26.80
C GLU A 430 -2.58 1.45 -26.06
N SER A 431 -3.40 2.50 -26.14
CA SER A 431 -3.18 3.73 -25.37
C SER A 431 -3.89 3.65 -24.02
N SER A 432 -3.30 4.28 -23.00
CA SER A 432 -3.97 4.53 -21.73
C SER A 432 -4.60 5.93 -21.78
N ASP A 433 -5.93 5.99 -21.80
CA ASP A 433 -6.72 7.22 -21.78
C ASP A 433 -7.33 7.47 -20.39
N TYR A 434 -6.52 7.25 -19.37
CA TYR A 434 -6.88 7.25 -17.96
C TYR A 434 -7.87 8.35 -17.57
N LYS A 435 -8.87 7.96 -16.79
CA LYS A 435 -9.86 8.84 -16.15
C LYS A 435 -10.07 8.46 -14.69
N CYS A 436 -10.20 9.47 -13.83
CA CYS A 436 -10.67 9.26 -12.45
C CYS A 436 -12.12 8.75 -12.46
N LEU A 437 -12.46 7.98 -11.44
CA LEU A 437 -13.81 7.44 -11.25
C LEU A 437 -14.84 8.54 -10.93
N TYR A 438 -14.40 9.59 -10.28
CA TYR A 438 -15.24 10.71 -9.86
C TYR A 438 -14.54 12.05 -10.14
N ALA A 439 -15.34 13.12 -10.25
CA ALA A 439 -14.83 14.47 -10.42
C ALA A 439 -14.43 15.10 -9.07
N ASP A 440 -13.56 16.10 -9.11
CA ASP A 440 -13.15 16.84 -7.90
C ASP A 440 -14.35 17.55 -7.24
N GLU A 441 -15.30 18.03 -8.05
CA GLU A 441 -16.51 18.71 -7.60
C GLU A 441 -17.56 17.83 -6.98
N ASP A 442 -17.49 16.50 -7.16
CA ASP A 442 -18.43 15.58 -6.54
C ASP A 442 -18.34 15.68 -5.00
N SER A 443 -19.48 15.58 -4.34
CA SER A 443 -19.53 15.49 -2.88
C SER A 443 -18.99 14.15 -2.38
N LEU A 444 -18.68 14.04 -1.08
CA LEU A 444 -18.29 12.77 -0.46
C LEU A 444 -19.34 11.67 -0.68
N GLU A 445 -20.62 12.03 -0.60
CA GLU A 445 -21.73 11.10 -0.82
C GLU A 445 -21.74 10.57 -2.26
N GLU A 446 -21.56 11.44 -3.25
CA GLU A 446 -21.48 11.07 -4.66
C GLU A 446 -20.24 10.21 -4.97
N LYS A 447 -19.07 10.57 -4.42
CA LYS A 447 -17.83 9.80 -4.58
C LYS A 447 -17.97 8.39 -4.01
N VAL A 448 -18.46 8.26 -2.77
CA VAL A 448 -18.73 6.96 -2.13
C VAL A 448 -19.72 6.15 -2.96
N THR A 449 -20.79 6.78 -3.46
CA THR A 449 -21.81 6.09 -4.26
C THR A 449 -21.22 5.56 -5.57
N LYS A 450 -20.38 6.34 -6.26
CA LYS A 450 -19.70 5.90 -7.48
C LYS A 450 -18.78 4.70 -7.21
N ILE A 451 -17.96 4.74 -6.16
CA ILE A 451 -17.08 3.62 -5.79
C ILE A 451 -17.92 2.35 -5.52
N VAL A 452 -18.96 2.47 -4.70
CA VAL A 452 -19.80 1.32 -4.33
C VAL A 452 -20.54 0.73 -5.53
N THR A 453 -21.13 1.56 -6.38
CA THR A 453 -21.95 1.06 -7.49
C THR A 453 -21.11 0.61 -8.69
N GLN A 454 -20.01 1.30 -9.01
CA GLN A 454 -19.23 1.03 -10.22
C GLN A 454 -18.09 0.04 -9.97
N ILE A 455 -17.42 0.10 -8.80
CA ILE A 455 -16.28 -0.77 -8.48
C ILE A 455 -16.73 -2.00 -7.69
N TYR A 456 -17.53 -1.82 -6.62
CA TYR A 456 -17.95 -2.95 -5.80
C TYR A 456 -19.15 -3.72 -6.38
N GLY A 457 -19.95 -3.06 -7.23
CA GLY A 457 -21.19 -3.63 -7.77
C GLY A 457 -22.30 -3.71 -6.72
N GLY A 458 -22.23 -2.88 -5.68
CA GLY A 458 -23.27 -2.70 -4.70
C GLY A 458 -24.49 -1.98 -5.28
N LYS A 459 -25.66 -2.19 -4.68
CA LYS A 459 -26.91 -1.59 -5.11
C LYS A 459 -27.06 -0.14 -4.63
N ALA A 460 -26.72 0.10 -3.36
CA ALA A 460 -26.87 1.40 -2.73
C ALA A 460 -25.89 1.59 -1.57
N VAL A 461 -25.76 2.84 -1.13
CA VAL A 461 -25.01 3.22 0.06
C VAL A 461 -25.98 3.65 1.16
N GLN A 462 -25.77 3.09 2.35
CA GLN A 462 -26.46 3.52 3.56
C GLN A 462 -25.49 4.33 4.43
N PHE A 463 -25.93 5.49 4.92
CA PHE A 463 -25.15 6.30 5.83
C PHE A 463 -25.72 6.19 7.25
N GLY A 464 -24.90 5.74 8.19
CA GLY A 464 -25.27 5.69 9.60
C GLY A 464 -25.49 7.10 10.20
N PRO A 465 -26.09 7.20 11.39
CA PRO A 465 -26.39 8.51 12.02
C PRO A 465 -25.16 9.41 12.18
N LYS A 466 -24.02 8.84 12.58
CA LYS A 466 -22.75 9.56 12.71
C LYS A 466 -22.25 10.07 11.36
N ALA A 467 -22.24 9.22 10.34
CA ALA A 467 -21.82 9.56 8.98
C ALA A 467 -22.68 10.70 8.39
N LYS A 468 -24.00 10.64 8.54
CA LYS A 468 -24.93 11.70 8.10
C LYS A 468 -24.63 13.06 8.77
N THR A 469 -24.28 13.04 10.05
CA THR A 469 -23.89 14.26 10.76
C THR A 469 -22.56 14.80 10.24
N GLN A 470 -21.59 13.90 10.01
CA GLN A 470 -20.26 14.26 9.51
C GLN A 470 -20.29 14.81 8.08
N LEU A 471 -21.14 14.29 7.19
CA LEU A 471 -21.31 14.85 5.84
C LEU A 471 -21.65 16.35 5.87
N LYS A 472 -22.56 16.75 6.77
CA LYS A 472 -22.93 18.16 6.95
C LYS A 472 -21.79 18.99 7.54
N GLN A 473 -21.07 18.43 8.54
CA GLN A 473 -19.95 19.10 9.18
C GLN A 473 -18.78 19.29 8.21
N PHE A 474 -18.44 18.26 7.44
CA PHE A 474 -17.31 18.30 6.49
C PHE A 474 -17.58 19.26 5.34
N ALA A 475 -18.83 19.35 4.87
CA ALA A 475 -19.23 20.39 3.91
C ALA A 475 -19.03 21.80 4.49
N ALA A 476 -19.40 22.03 5.76
CA ALA A 476 -19.18 23.32 6.43
C ALA A 476 -17.69 23.65 6.64
N PHE A 477 -16.82 22.64 6.75
CA PHE A 477 -15.37 22.81 6.88
C PHE A 477 -14.64 22.87 5.53
N GLY A 478 -15.33 22.64 4.41
CA GLY A 478 -14.75 22.59 3.06
C GLY A 478 -13.99 21.30 2.76
N TRP A 479 -14.30 20.21 3.45
CA TRP A 479 -13.65 18.89 3.25
C TRP A 479 -14.45 17.95 2.36
N ASP A 480 -15.65 18.33 1.97
CA ASP A 480 -16.57 17.50 1.17
C ASP A 480 -16.10 17.25 -0.28
N LYS A 481 -15.07 17.96 -0.73
CA LYS A 481 -14.47 17.78 -2.05
C LYS A 481 -13.20 16.91 -2.06
N LEU A 482 -12.71 16.52 -0.89
CA LEU A 482 -11.55 15.64 -0.79
C LEU A 482 -11.83 14.25 -1.38
N PRO A 483 -10.82 13.57 -1.95
CA PRO A 483 -10.91 12.16 -2.36
C PRO A 483 -11.38 11.25 -1.22
N VAL A 484 -11.98 10.14 -1.58
CA VAL A 484 -12.47 9.15 -0.62
C VAL A 484 -11.57 7.93 -0.58
N CYS A 485 -11.16 7.54 0.62
CA CYS A 485 -10.46 6.30 0.90
C CYS A 485 -11.41 5.32 1.58
N MET A 486 -11.96 4.37 0.84
CA MET A 486 -12.85 3.34 1.41
C MET A 486 -12.07 2.38 2.31
N ALA A 487 -12.56 2.19 3.53
CA ALA A 487 -12.02 1.24 4.49
C ALA A 487 -13.04 0.10 4.73
N LYS A 488 -12.77 -1.05 4.14
CA LYS A 488 -13.61 -2.26 4.21
C LYS A 488 -12.77 -3.53 4.28
N THR A 489 -13.43 -4.68 4.40
CA THR A 489 -12.79 -5.99 4.27
C THR A 489 -12.11 -6.14 2.91
N GLN A 490 -10.94 -6.77 2.88
CA GLN A 490 -10.21 -7.10 1.65
C GLN A 490 -10.69 -8.38 0.95
N TYR A 491 -11.54 -9.17 1.60
CA TYR A 491 -11.91 -10.51 1.14
C TYR A 491 -13.13 -10.56 0.23
N SER A 492 -13.84 -9.46 0.08
CA SER A 492 -15.07 -9.37 -0.72
C SER A 492 -15.20 -7.99 -1.35
N PHE A 493 -15.93 -7.88 -2.45
CA PHE A 493 -16.39 -6.59 -2.97
C PHE A 493 -17.36 -5.89 -2.00
N SER A 494 -18.12 -6.66 -1.21
CA SER A 494 -19.01 -6.10 -0.17
C SER A 494 -18.24 -5.75 1.12
N ASP A 495 -18.94 -5.24 2.13
CA ASP A 495 -18.44 -5.06 3.48
C ASP A 495 -18.59 -6.33 4.36
N THR A 496 -19.10 -7.42 3.79
CA THR A 496 -19.29 -8.72 4.43
C THR A 496 -18.28 -9.73 3.90
N PRO A 497 -17.28 -10.15 4.71
CA PRO A 497 -16.15 -10.99 4.25
C PRO A 497 -16.54 -12.35 3.67
N SER A 498 -17.71 -12.88 4.05
CA SER A 498 -18.19 -14.18 3.59
C SER A 498 -18.88 -14.17 2.23
N LEU A 499 -19.20 -13.00 1.67
CA LEU A 499 -19.77 -12.86 0.35
C LEU A 499 -18.67 -12.93 -0.71
N LEU A 500 -18.30 -14.15 -1.11
CA LEU A 500 -17.23 -14.43 -2.07
C LEU A 500 -17.71 -14.26 -3.52
N GLY A 501 -16.77 -14.40 -4.47
CA GLY A 501 -17.06 -14.27 -5.90
C GLY A 501 -17.30 -12.82 -6.33
N ALA A 502 -18.37 -12.57 -7.05
CA ALA A 502 -18.82 -11.24 -7.46
C ALA A 502 -20.26 -11.02 -6.99
N PRO A 503 -20.47 -10.71 -5.70
CA PRO A 503 -21.81 -10.53 -5.15
C PRO A 503 -22.57 -9.38 -5.83
N THR A 504 -23.88 -9.48 -5.83
CA THR A 504 -24.85 -8.48 -6.33
C THR A 504 -25.92 -8.24 -5.27
N ASP A 505 -26.74 -7.21 -5.48
CA ASP A 505 -27.90 -6.89 -4.62
C ASP A 505 -27.58 -6.65 -3.14
N PHE A 506 -26.38 -6.14 -2.84
CA PHE A 506 -25.98 -5.75 -1.48
C PHE A 506 -25.84 -4.23 -1.36
N ASP A 507 -26.06 -3.73 -0.15
CA ASP A 507 -25.80 -2.35 0.22
C ASP A 507 -24.48 -2.29 1.00
N ILE A 508 -23.77 -1.16 0.90
CA ILE A 508 -22.63 -0.82 1.76
C ILE A 508 -23.08 0.21 2.80
N THR A 509 -22.78 -0.03 4.08
CA THR A 509 -23.09 0.91 5.14
C THR A 509 -21.85 1.68 5.57
N ILE A 510 -21.83 3.01 5.36
CA ILE A 510 -20.82 3.91 5.92
C ILE A 510 -21.19 4.24 7.36
N ARG A 511 -20.40 3.75 8.30
CA ARG A 511 -20.59 3.97 9.73
C ARG A 511 -20.17 5.38 10.16
N GLU A 512 -19.00 5.80 9.69
CA GLU A 512 -18.42 7.11 9.97
C GLU A 512 -17.35 7.48 8.95
N PHE A 513 -17.02 8.78 8.94
CA PHE A 513 -15.89 9.34 8.19
C PHE A 513 -14.76 9.77 9.13
N VAL A 514 -13.51 9.54 8.72
CA VAL A 514 -12.33 10.00 9.44
C VAL A 514 -11.55 10.97 8.56
N PRO A 515 -11.37 12.23 8.98
CA PRO A 515 -10.62 13.20 8.19
C PRO A 515 -9.12 12.88 8.25
N LYS A 516 -8.50 12.87 7.09
CA LYS A 516 -7.05 12.79 6.88
C LYS A 516 -6.65 13.97 5.98
N THR A 517 -6.94 15.17 6.49
CA THR A 517 -6.86 16.43 5.72
C THR A 517 -5.43 16.80 5.34
N GLY A 518 -4.44 16.42 6.13
CA GLY A 518 -3.03 16.55 5.80
C GLY A 518 -2.62 15.63 4.65
N ALA A 519 -3.09 14.38 4.66
CA ALA A 519 -2.93 13.47 3.53
C ALA A 519 -3.77 13.87 2.32
N GLY A 520 -4.84 14.65 2.52
CA GLY A 520 -5.70 15.17 1.47
C GLY A 520 -6.80 14.20 1.03
N PHE A 521 -7.31 13.37 1.94
CA PHE A 521 -8.46 12.49 1.68
C PHE A 521 -9.32 12.27 2.93
N ILE A 522 -10.50 11.73 2.74
CA ILE A 522 -11.42 11.30 3.81
C ILE A 522 -11.54 9.78 3.81
N VAL A 523 -11.33 9.15 4.96
CA VAL A 523 -11.55 7.71 5.12
C VAL A 523 -13.02 7.45 5.40
N ALA A 524 -13.66 6.60 4.59
CA ALA A 524 -15.04 6.13 4.78
C ALA A 524 -15.02 4.73 5.38
N LEU A 525 -15.40 4.60 6.65
CA LEU A 525 -15.39 3.33 7.39
C LEU A 525 -16.70 2.58 7.20
N THR A 526 -16.64 1.34 6.71
CA THR A 526 -17.82 0.48 6.53
C THR A 526 -18.10 -0.38 7.76
N GLY A 527 -17.19 -1.24 8.16
CA GLY A 527 -17.30 -2.14 9.29
C GLY A 527 -16.29 -1.84 10.39
N ASP A 528 -16.01 -2.85 11.22
CA ASP A 528 -14.97 -2.77 12.24
C ASP A 528 -13.59 -2.96 11.60
N VAL A 529 -13.02 -1.87 11.12
CA VAL A 529 -11.66 -1.85 10.59
C VAL A 529 -10.71 -1.45 11.71
N MET A 530 -9.79 -2.36 12.06
CA MET A 530 -8.85 -2.16 13.15
C MET A 530 -7.57 -1.48 12.66
N THR A 531 -7.23 -0.36 13.29
CA THR A 531 -5.98 0.39 13.06
C THR A 531 -4.82 -0.08 13.96
N MET A 532 -5.11 -0.96 14.92
CA MET A 532 -4.12 -1.65 15.76
C MET A 532 -4.38 -3.16 15.71
N PRO A 533 -3.67 -3.91 14.84
CA PRO A 533 -3.78 -5.37 14.78
C PRO A 533 -3.34 -6.03 16.09
N GLY A 534 -3.86 -7.23 16.35
CA GLY A 534 -3.36 -8.07 17.43
C GLY A 534 -2.45 -9.19 16.91
N LEU A 535 -1.57 -9.69 17.76
CA LEU A 535 -0.81 -10.89 17.47
C LEU A 535 -1.74 -12.12 17.38
N PRO A 536 -1.47 -13.08 16.47
CA PRO A 536 -2.20 -14.35 16.39
C PRO A 536 -1.83 -15.26 17.57
N LYS A 537 -2.50 -16.41 17.67
CA LYS A 537 -2.21 -17.42 18.70
C LYS A 537 -0.76 -17.94 18.63
N VAL A 538 -0.24 -18.09 17.42
CA VAL A 538 1.15 -18.46 17.12
C VAL A 538 1.73 -17.38 16.23
N PRO A 539 2.40 -16.36 16.78
CA PRO A 539 3.02 -15.31 15.99
C PRO A 539 4.29 -15.82 15.30
N ALA A 540 4.61 -15.26 14.15
CA ALA A 540 5.81 -15.56 13.38
C ALA A 540 7.10 -15.39 14.21
N ALA A 541 7.11 -14.42 15.12
CA ALA A 541 8.21 -14.18 16.07
C ALA A 541 8.64 -15.42 16.87
N MET A 542 7.77 -16.42 17.06
CA MET A 542 8.13 -17.66 17.77
C MET A 542 9.08 -18.57 16.97
N ALA A 543 9.19 -18.38 15.68
CA ALA A 543 10.09 -19.14 14.79
C ALA A 543 11.37 -18.37 14.45
N MET A 544 11.47 -17.11 14.86
CA MET A 544 12.61 -16.25 14.56
C MET A 544 13.72 -16.42 15.59
N ASP A 545 14.96 -16.42 15.11
CA ASP A 545 16.17 -16.47 15.91
C ASP A 545 17.33 -15.79 15.17
N VAL A 546 18.49 -15.71 15.81
CA VAL A 546 19.72 -15.19 15.27
C VAL A 546 20.90 -16.07 15.67
N THR A 547 21.78 -16.37 14.74
CA THR A 547 23.03 -17.09 15.00
C THR A 547 24.06 -16.22 15.73
N GLU A 548 25.15 -16.81 16.25
CA GLU A 548 26.23 -16.08 16.92
C GLU A 548 26.94 -15.08 15.99
N ASP A 549 26.97 -15.33 14.69
CA ASP A 549 27.54 -14.42 13.67
C ASP A 549 26.53 -13.38 13.14
N GLY A 550 25.32 -13.34 13.70
CA GLY A 550 24.30 -12.34 13.37
C GLY A 550 23.42 -12.70 12.18
N THR A 551 23.45 -13.95 11.68
CA THR A 551 22.59 -14.39 10.59
C THR A 551 21.16 -14.65 11.09
N ALA A 552 20.16 -14.09 10.44
CA ALA A 552 18.75 -14.27 10.82
C ALA A 552 18.24 -15.68 10.46
N ILE A 553 17.43 -16.24 11.34
CA ILE A 553 16.75 -17.52 11.18
C ILE A 553 15.24 -17.31 11.28
N GLY A 554 14.47 -18.00 10.44
CA GLY A 554 13.01 -18.00 10.52
C GLY A 554 12.35 -16.65 10.14
N LEU A 555 13.09 -15.72 9.61
CA LEU A 555 12.56 -14.54 8.93
C LEU A 555 12.13 -14.98 7.53
N PHE A 556 10.95 -14.64 7.11
CA PHE A 556 10.30 -15.15 5.88
C PHE A 556 11.08 -15.04 4.62
#